data_1a26d6477348822f30ce466eb5b6be15
#
_entry.id   1a26d6477348822f30ce466eb5b6be15
#
_cell.length_a   1.000
_cell.length_b   1.000
_cell.length_c   1.000
_cell.angle_alpha   90.00
_cell.angle_beta   90.00
_cell.angle_gamma   90.00
#
_symmetry.space_group_name_H-M   'P 1'
#
loop_
_entity.id
_entity.type
_entity.pdbx_description
1 polymer ?
#
loop_
_entity_poly.entity_id
_entity_poly.type
_entity_poly.pdbx_seq_one_letter_code
_entity_poly.pdbx_strand_id
1 'polypeptide(L)'
;MKFNELGLDSALLESIEKMGFEEATPIQAQTIPKALAGLDVIGQAQTGTGKTAAFGLPMLQKIDPSKKGVQGLVIAPTRELAIQTQEELFRLGRDKKIRVQAVYGGADINRQIRQLKENPQIVVGTPGRLLDHISRRTLKLATVETLVLDEADEMLNMGFLEDIESIIKQVPENRQTLLFSATMPDDIKRIGVQFMKDPEHVRIKSNEMRATLIDQYFVKCKDYEKFDIMTRLLDVQTPELTIVFGRTKRRVDELARGLEMRGYRAEGIHGDLSQQKRMSVLRDFKNNHLDILVATDVAARGLDISGVTHVYNYDIPQDPESYVHRIGRTGRAGQEGMSVTFVTPNEMDYLRVIEELTRKRMTSLRPPTQTEALEGQTKTAIESIDEMMKTVEPRRFKEAVSYLLDEYEPEELAALLLKSMIKDPTEIPVKITPERPLPSRKRGNSRGNYNRNDRKDNRGRNGKGSFKRKEDRRGRGLEDEYTRGYKGKDSRRRNNKKKSDKGFTIRQK
;
A
#
# COMPACT_ATOMS: atom_id res chain seq x y z
N MET A 1 -4.16 -28.08 -12.63
CA MET A 1 -2.82 -28.48 -13.10
C MET A 1 -1.91 -28.59 -11.90
N LYS A 2 -1.31 -29.75 -11.70
CA LYS A 2 -0.42 -29.95 -10.56
C LYS A 2 1.00 -29.45 -10.88
N PHE A 3 1.75 -29.06 -9.84
CA PHE A 3 3.12 -28.53 -10.03
C PHE A 3 4.10 -29.51 -10.66
N ASN A 4 3.91 -30.83 -10.44
CA ASN A 4 4.74 -31.87 -11.08
C ASN A 4 4.60 -31.95 -12.60
N GLU A 5 3.52 -31.37 -13.18
CA GLU A 5 3.27 -31.31 -14.62
C GLU A 5 3.98 -30.10 -15.28
N LEU A 6 4.57 -29.19 -14.48
CA LEU A 6 5.16 -27.94 -14.97
C LEU A 6 6.65 -28.04 -15.34
N GLY A 7 7.29 -29.21 -15.19
CA GLY A 7 8.70 -29.44 -15.53
C GLY A 7 9.70 -28.87 -14.52
N LEU A 8 9.28 -28.76 -13.26
CA LEU A 8 10.13 -28.32 -12.14
C LEU A 8 11.00 -29.47 -11.62
N ASP A 9 12.20 -29.12 -11.14
CA ASP A 9 13.10 -30.10 -10.52
C ASP A 9 12.55 -30.61 -9.16
N SER A 10 13.06 -31.79 -8.72
CA SER A 10 12.56 -32.44 -7.50
C SER A 10 12.76 -31.59 -6.25
N ALA A 11 13.86 -30.83 -6.14
CA ALA A 11 14.14 -29.99 -4.98
C ALA A 11 13.14 -28.83 -4.86
N LEU A 12 12.70 -28.24 -5.98
CA LEU A 12 11.65 -27.22 -5.96
C LEU A 12 10.28 -27.81 -5.67
N LEU A 13 9.96 -28.99 -6.22
CA LEU A 13 8.70 -29.71 -5.92
C LEU A 13 8.60 -30.04 -4.42
N GLU A 14 9.66 -30.50 -3.79
CA GLU A 14 9.71 -30.73 -2.33
C GLU A 14 9.45 -29.44 -1.53
N SER A 15 10.06 -28.33 -1.94
CA SER A 15 9.83 -27.03 -1.29
C SER A 15 8.36 -26.57 -1.43
N ILE A 16 7.75 -26.76 -2.58
CA ILE A 16 6.35 -26.43 -2.88
C ILE A 16 5.41 -27.25 -1.99
N GLU A 17 5.65 -28.58 -1.89
CA GLU A 17 4.86 -29.48 -1.07
C GLU A 17 4.96 -29.12 0.42
N LYS A 18 6.17 -28.81 0.93
CA LYS A 18 6.39 -28.35 2.31
C LYS A 18 5.68 -27.02 2.61
N MET A 19 5.44 -26.20 1.60
CA MET A 19 4.67 -24.95 1.71
C MET A 19 3.15 -25.14 1.59
N GLY A 20 2.67 -26.35 1.35
CA GLY A 20 1.26 -26.68 1.25
C GLY A 20 0.61 -26.27 -0.07
N PHE A 21 1.38 -26.07 -1.14
CA PHE A 21 0.85 -25.77 -2.46
C PHE A 21 0.52 -27.08 -3.20
N GLU A 22 -0.74 -27.31 -3.49
CA GLU A 22 -1.22 -28.53 -4.16
C GLU A 22 -1.36 -28.31 -5.68
N GLU A 23 -1.99 -27.22 -6.08
CA GLU A 23 -2.29 -26.89 -7.47
C GLU A 23 -1.75 -25.54 -7.89
N ALA A 24 -1.26 -25.49 -9.12
CA ALA A 24 -0.80 -24.24 -9.72
C ALA A 24 -1.97 -23.30 -10.06
N THR A 25 -1.85 -22.07 -9.64
CA THR A 25 -2.81 -21.02 -10.02
C THR A 25 -2.76 -20.76 -11.54
N PRO A 26 -3.80 -20.15 -12.14
CA PRO A 26 -3.81 -19.87 -13.58
C PRO A 26 -2.62 -19.09 -14.09
N ILE A 27 -2.09 -18.12 -13.32
CA ILE A 27 -0.89 -17.37 -13.72
C ILE A 27 0.36 -18.24 -13.66
N GLN A 28 0.48 -19.11 -12.67
CA GLN A 28 1.60 -20.04 -12.54
C GLN A 28 1.59 -21.08 -13.65
N ALA A 29 0.45 -21.72 -13.90
CA ALA A 29 0.29 -22.74 -14.94
C ALA A 29 0.64 -22.25 -16.34
N GLN A 30 0.35 -20.98 -16.65
CA GLN A 30 0.65 -20.39 -17.98
C GLN A 30 2.03 -19.76 -18.08
N THR A 31 2.57 -19.23 -16.98
CA THR A 31 3.87 -18.51 -16.99
C THR A 31 5.05 -19.47 -16.82
N ILE A 32 4.97 -20.43 -15.88
CA ILE A 32 6.13 -21.27 -15.53
C ILE A 32 6.69 -22.01 -16.73
N PRO A 33 5.90 -22.71 -17.58
CA PRO A 33 6.43 -23.43 -18.73
C PRO A 33 7.13 -22.51 -19.74
N LYS A 34 6.56 -21.32 -20.03
CA LYS A 34 7.13 -20.33 -20.93
C LYS A 34 8.45 -19.78 -20.41
N ALA A 35 8.49 -19.44 -19.11
CA ALA A 35 9.70 -18.95 -18.47
C ALA A 35 10.79 -20.01 -18.38
N LEU A 36 10.46 -21.30 -18.16
CA LEU A 36 11.40 -22.42 -18.20
C LEU A 36 11.98 -22.63 -19.62
N ALA A 37 11.18 -22.38 -20.66
CA ALA A 37 11.65 -22.40 -22.04
C ALA A 37 12.60 -21.23 -22.40
N GLY A 38 12.83 -20.29 -21.47
CA GLY A 38 13.75 -19.16 -21.66
C GLY A 38 13.11 -17.94 -22.31
N LEU A 39 11.80 -17.94 -22.55
CA LEU A 39 11.09 -16.84 -23.17
C LEU A 39 10.92 -15.67 -22.17
N ASP A 40 10.94 -14.45 -22.70
CA ASP A 40 10.50 -13.28 -21.95
C ASP A 40 8.98 -13.34 -21.78
N VAL A 41 8.47 -12.96 -20.60
CA VAL A 41 7.04 -13.07 -20.31
C VAL A 41 6.51 -11.78 -19.68
N ILE A 42 5.39 -11.32 -20.20
CA ILE A 42 4.57 -10.28 -19.58
C ILE A 42 3.36 -10.95 -18.92
N GLY A 43 3.36 -11.02 -17.60
CA GLY A 43 2.28 -11.61 -16.79
C GLY A 43 1.33 -10.53 -16.26
N GLN A 44 0.12 -10.47 -16.82
CA GLN A 44 -0.92 -9.56 -16.33
C GLN A 44 -1.86 -10.29 -15.38
N ALA A 45 -1.70 -10.02 -14.05
CA ALA A 45 -2.52 -10.61 -13.01
C ALA A 45 -2.54 -9.73 -11.75
N GLN A 46 -3.65 -9.76 -11.00
CA GLN A 46 -3.80 -9.02 -9.74
C GLN A 46 -2.88 -9.53 -8.63
N THR A 47 -2.73 -8.75 -7.55
CA THR A 47 -2.03 -9.18 -6.33
C THR A 47 -2.73 -10.38 -5.69
N GLY A 48 -1.96 -11.26 -5.04
CA GLY A 48 -2.50 -12.47 -4.39
C GLY A 48 -2.93 -13.57 -5.36
N THR A 49 -2.49 -13.56 -6.63
CA THR A 49 -2.72 -14.64 -7.60
C THR A 49 -1.58 -15.65 -7.65
N GLY A 50 -0.52 -15.47 -6.85
CA GLY A 50 0.65 -16.35 -6.84
C GLY A 50 1.74 -15.94 -7.86
N LYS A 51 1.84 -14.64 -8.19
CA LYS A 51 2.85 -14.12 -9.12
C LYS A 51 4.28 -14.44 -8.68
N THR A 52 4.57 -14.33 -7.38
CA THR A 52 5.93 -14.58 -6.84
C THR A 52 6.43 -15.98 -7.20
N ALA A 53 5.60 -17.00 -6.99
CA ALA A 53 5.95 -18.36 -7.39
C ALA A 53 5.99 -18.52 -8.93
N ALA A 54 5.15 -17.78 -9.68
CA ALA A 54 5.13 -17.84 -11.15
C ALA A 54 6.45 -17.40 -11.78
N PHE A 55 7.11 -16.37 -11.25
CA PHE A 55 8.45 -15.97 -11.72
C PHE A 55 9.58 -16.60 -10.88
N GLY A 56 9.34 -16.86 -9.61
CA GLY A 56 10.35 -17.35 -8.70
C GLY A 56 10.80 -18.78 -9.01
N LEU A 57 9.88 -19.69 -9.27
CA LEU A 57 10.19 -21.08 -9.55
C LEU A 57 11.06 -21.27 -10.81
N PRO A 58 10.74 -20.69 -11.98
CA PRO A 58 11.61 -20.78 -13.15
C PRO A 58 12.96 -20.07 -12.95
N MET A 59 13.00 -18.95 -12.22
CA MET A 59 14.25 -18.28 -11.88
C MET A 59 15.12 -19.17 -10.97
N LEU A 60 14.55 -19.73 -9.89
CA LEU A 60 15.25 -20.61 -8.97
C LEU A 60 15.76 -21.89 -9.65
N GLN A 61 15.03 -22.42 -10.65
CA GLN A 61 15.46 -23.59 -11.39
C GLN A 61 16.74 -23.34 -12.20
N LYS A 62 16.89 -22.15 -12.79
CA LYS A 62 18.04 -21.73 -13.60
C LYS A 62 19.28 -21.40 -12.79
N ILE A 63 19.13 -21.05 -11.51
CA ILE A 63 20.25 -20.64 -10.67
C ILE A 63 21.18 -21.81 -10.37
N ASP A 64 22.47 -21.58 -10.58
CA ASP A 64 23.55 -22.44 -10.18
C ASP A 64 24.15 -21.92 -8.83
N PRO A 65 23.93 -22.62 -7.70
CA PRO A 65 24.43 -22.17 -6.41
C PRO A 65 25.97 -22.14 -6.30
N SER A 66 26.67 -22.84 -7.19
CA SER A 66 28.13 -22.89 -7.22
C SER A 66 28.75 -21.65 -7.86
N LYS A 67 28.04 -20.98 -8.73
CA LYS A 67 28.51 -19.76 -9.39
C LYS A 67 28.44 -18.56 -8.42
N LYS A 68 29.54 -17.80 -8.40
CA LYS A 68 29.61 -16.54 -7.64
C LYS A 68 28.93 -15.40 -8.41
N GLY A 69 28.24 -14.53 -7.67
CA GLY A 69 27.58 -13.34 -8.20
C GLY A 69 26.07 -13.47 -8.28
N VAL A 70 25.43 -12.34 -8.58
CA VAL A 70 23.97 -12.23 -8.65
C VAL A 70 23.50 -12.73 -10.01
N GLN A 71 22.72 -13.82 -10.02
CA GLN A 71 22.17 -14.43 -11.24
C GLN A 71 20.71 -14.01 -11.48
N GLY A 72 19.97 -13.68 -10.39
CA GLY A 72 18.60 -13.19 -10.46
C GLY A 72 18.46 -11.80 -9.82
N LEU A 73 17.81 -10.88 -10.51
CA LEU A 73 17.46 -9.56 -9.99
C LEU A 73 15.95 -9.37 -10.03
N VAL A 74 15.35 -9.03 -8.89
CA VAL A 74 13.93 -8.67 -8.80
C VAL A 74 13.81 -7.22 -8.36
N ILE A 75 13.08 -6.42 -9.13
CA ILE A 75 12.77 -5.02 -8.79
C ILE A 75 11.33 -4.96 -8.31
N ALA A 76 11.13 -4.40 -7.10
CA ALA A 76 9.84 -4.28 -6.44
C ALA A 76 9.57 -2.82 -6.01
N PRO A 77 8.31 -2.32 -6.05
CA PRO A 77 7.99 -0.91 -5.77
C PRO A 77 8.23 -0.51 -4.33
N THR A 78 8.00 -1.41 -3.38
CA THR A 78 8.02 -1.10 -1.95
C THR A 78 8.98 -1.98 -1.18
N ARG A 79 9.41 -1.48 -0.01
CA ARG A 79 10.30 -2.20 0.92
C ARG A 79 9.68 -3.49 1.40
N GLU A 80 8.39 -3.41 1.72
CA GLU A 80 7.60 -4.52 2.25
C GLU A 80 7.51 -5.64 1.21
N LEU A 81 7.18 -5.30 -0.05
CA LEU A 81 7.13 -6.28 -1.13
C LEU A 81 8.52 -6.88 -1.40
N ALA A 82 9.59 -6.08 -1.34
CA ALA A 82 10.94 -6.61 -1.53
C ALA A 82 11.33 -7.62 -0.43
N ILE A 83 10.95 -7.36 0.82
CA ILE A 83 11.16 -8.28 1.95
C ILE A 83 10.33 -9.55 1.76
N GLN A 84 9.05 -9.39 1.47
CA GLN A 84 8.12 -10.51 1.26
C GLN A 84 8.58 -11.41 0.11
N THR A 85 8.91 -10.82 -1.04
CA THR A 85 9.45 -11.56 -2.20
C THR A 85 10.74 -12.29 -1.85
N GLN A 86 11.64 -11.65 -1.07
CA GLN A 86 12.86 -12.30 -0.61
C GLN A 86 12.56 -13.51 0.28
N GLU A 87 11.64 -13.37 1.23
CA GLU A 87 11.24 -14.47 2.13
C GLU A 87 10.62 -15.64 1.37
N GLU A 88 9.73 -15.34 0.40
CA GLU A 88 9.06 -16.34 -0.41
C GLU A 88 10.06 -17.08 -1.32
N LEU A 89 10.93 -16.36 -2.02
CA LEU A 89 11.98 -16.94 -2.85
C LEU A 89 12.98 -17.75 -2.01
N PHE A 90 13.30 -17.30 -0.79
CA PHE A 90 14.16 -18.06 0.13
C PHE A 90 13.51 -19.38 0.54
N ARG A 91 12.21 -19.39 0.86
CA ARG A 91 11.46 -20.61 1.20
C ARG A 91 11.40 -21.57 0.02
N LEU A 92 11.06 -21.07 -1.18
CA LEU A 92 11.01 -21.87 -2.41
C LEU A 92 12.38 -22.42 -2.82
N GLY A 93 13.45 -21.66 -2.61
CA GLY A 93 14.83 -22.05 -2.99
C GLY A 93 15.62 -22.76 -1.89
N ARG A 94 14.99 -23.08 -0.76
CA ARG A 94 15.67 -23.59 0.44
C ARG A 94 16.43 -24.89 0.18
N ASP A 95 15.77 -25.84 -0.45
CA ASP A 95 16.36 -27.17 -0.68
C ASP A 95 17.45 -27.14 -1.76
N LYS A 96 17.49 -26.11 -2.61
CA LYS A 96 18.59 -25.79 -3.53
C LYS A 96 19.72 -24.97 -2.88
N LYS A 97 19.62 -24.59 -1.61
CA LYS A 97 20.60 -23.77 -0.87
C LYS A 97 20.87 -22.40 -1.53
N ILE A 98 19.88 -21.82 -2.19
CA ILE A 98 19.99 -20.51 -2.85
C ILE A 98 19.85 -19.40 -1.80
N ARG A 99 20.78 -18.44 -1.84
CA ARG A 99 20.74 -17.24 -0.99
C ARG A 99 20.04 -16.10 -1.71
N VAL A 100 19.06 -15.54 -1.03
CA VAL A 100 18.27 -14.41 -1.52
C VAL A 100 18.46 -13.23 -0.58
N GLN A 101 18.82 -12.07 -1.10
CA GLN A 101 19.06 -10.86 -0.31
C GLN A 101 18.13 -9.73 -0.74
N ALA A 102 17.42 -9.12 0.24
CA ALA A 102 16.65 -7.91 -0.01
C ALA A 102 17.49 -6.65 0.25
N VAL A 103 17.39 -5.65 -0.66
CA VAL A 103 18.01 -4.33 -0.53
C VAL A 103 16.96 -3.22 -0.73
N TYR A 104 16.79 -2.38 0.27
CA TYR A 104 15.73 -1.35 0.26
C TYR A 104 16.12 -0.14 1.12
N GLY A 105 15.52 1.01 0.83
CA GLY A 105 15.75 2.25 1.55
C GLY A 105 15.26 2.22 3.00
N GLY A 106 15.86 3.04 3.89
CA GLY A 106 15.46 3.14 5.29
C GLY A 106 16.02 2.06 6.23
N ALA A 107 16.73 1.05 5.69
CA ALA A 107 17.53 0.12 6.47
C ALA A 107 19.00 0.50 6.42
N ASP A 108 19.80 -0.02 7.38
CA ASP A 108 21.24 0.23 7.46
C ASP A 108 21.95 -0.29 6.20
N ILE A 109 22.56 0.63 5.48
CA ILE A 109 23.28 0.33 4.24
C ILE A 109 24.51 -0.54 4.48
N ASN A 110 25.22 -0.35 5.61
CA ASN A 110 26.42 -1.11 5.91
C ASN A 110 26.09 -2.59 6.17
N ARG A 111 24.94 -2.86 6.77
CA ARG A 111 24.42 -4.22 6.91
C ARG A 111 24.14 -4.85 5.55
N GLN A 112 23.47 -4.13 4.64
CA GLN A 112 23.20 -4.61 3.29
C GLN A 112 24.50 -4.85 2.49
N ILE A 113 25.51 -3.96 2.62
CA ILE A 113 26.81 -4.15 1.98
C ILE A 113 27.49 -5.42 2.49
N ARG A 114 27.45 -5.72 3.79
CA ARG A 114 28.02 -6.97 4.34
C ARG A 114 27.30 -8.19 3.78
N GLN A 115 25.98 -8.17 3.72
CA GLN A 115 25.17 -9.25 3.18
C GLN A 115 25.41 -9.46 1.68
N LEU A 116 25.57 -8.41 0.88
CA LEU A 116 25.92 -8.52 -0.54
C LEU A 116 27.33 -9.13 -0.76
N LYS A 117 28.28 -8.91 0.17
CA LYS A 117 29.60 -9.56 0.11
C LYS A 117 29.55 -11.08 0.33
N GLU A 118 28.47 -11.61 0.89
CA GLU A 118 28.24 -13.04 1.02
C GLU A 118 27.86 -13.73 -0.30
N ASN A 119 27.84 -12.97 -1.41
CA ASN A 119 27.52 -13.42 -2.76
C ASN A 119 26.14 -14.13 -2.86
N PRO A 120 25.04 -13.42 -2.58
CA PRO A 120 23.72 -13.97 -2.83
C PRO A 120 23.51 -14.20 -4.33
N GLN A 121 22.82 -15.30 -4.69
CA GLN A 121 22.48 -15.60 -6.07
C GLN A 121 21.32 -14.75 -6.58
N ILE A 122 20.40 -14.35 -5.69
CA ILE A 122 19.26 -13.48 -6.02
C ILE A 122 19.34 -12.22 -5.17
N VAL A 123 19.09 -11.08 -5.81
CA VAL A 123 18.87 -9.81 -5.12
C VAL A 123 17.46 -9.32 -5.45
N VAL A 124 16.70 -8.97 -4.41
CA VAL A 124 15.39 -8.31 -4.52
C VAL A 124 15.55 -6.88 -4.01
N GLY A 125 15.09 -5.87 -4.74
CA GLY A 125 15.30 -4.52 -4.25
C GLY A 125 14.33 -3.47 -4.77
N THR A 126 14.29 -2.34 -4.03
CA THR A 126 13.57 -1.15 -4.48
C THR A 126 14.47 -0.29 -5.38
N PRO A 127 13.92 0.38 -6.42
CA PRO A 127 14.71 1.06 -7.45
C PRO A 127 15.80 1.97 -6.91
N GLY A 128 15.49 2.96 -6.10
CA GLY A 128 16.47 3.91 -5.58
C GLY A 128 17.60 3.28 -4.73
N ARG A 129 17.34 2.18 -3.98
CA ARG A 129 18.39 1.50 -3.20
C ARG A 129 19.24 0.59 -4.08
N LEU A 130 18.67 0.00 -5.12
CA LEU A 130 19.44 -0.72 -6.13
C LEU A 130 20.44 0.21 -6.82
N LEU A 131 19.98 1.39 -7.27
CA LEU A 131 20.86 2.41 -7.86
C LEU A 131 21.96 2.89 -6.90
N ASP A 132 21.65 3.09 -5.62
CA ASP A 132 22.63 3.45 -4.61
C ASP A 132 23.73 2.37 -4.47
N HIS A 133 23.35 1.08 -4.42
CA HIS A 133 24.33 -0.02 -4.37
C HIS A 133 25.13 -0.17 -5.69
N ILE A 134 24.50 0.04 -6.84
CA ILE A 134 25.17 0.02 -8.15
C ILE A 134 26.20 1.15 -8.23
N SER A 135 25.80 2.39 -7.90
CA SER A 135 26.69 3.55 -7.93
C SER A 135 27.89 3.41 -6.98
N ARG A 136 27.70 2.79 -5.83
CA ARG A 136 28.76 2.42 -4.85
C ARG A 136 29.58 1.20 -5.28
N ARG A 137 29.23 0.54 -6.38
CA ARG A 137 29.86 -0.70 -6.84
C ARG A 137 29.82 -1.85 -5.81
N THR A 138 28.88 -1.81 -4.88
CA THR A 138 28.62 -2.85 -3.88
C THR A 138 27.68 -3.93 -4.39
N LEU A 139 26.90 -3.65 -5.44
CA LEU A 139 26.12 -4.59 -6.22
C LEU A 139 26.64 -4.59 -7.66
N LYS A 140 27.00 -5.78 -8.17
CA LYS A 140 27.45 -5.99 -9.54
C LYS A 140 26.41 -6.84 -10.27
N LEU A 141 25.94 -6.36 -11.42
CA LEU A 141 24.87 -6.98 -12.18
C LEU A 141 25.34 -7.75 -13.44
N ALA A 142 26.67 -7.81 -13.67
CA ALA A 142 27.24 -8.42 -14.88
C ALA A 142 26.94 -9.92 -15.06
N THR A 143 26.53 -10.61 -14.00
CA THR A 143 26.20 -12.04 -14.01
C THR A 143 24.70 -12.33 -13.92
N VAL A 144 23.86 -11.30 -14.05
CA VAL A 144 22.40 -11.47 -14.01
C VAL A 144 21.91 -12.11 -15.29
N GLU A 145 21.29 -13.27 -15.15
CA GLU A 145 20.69 -14.05 -16.24
C GLU A 145 19.14 -13.87 -16.29
N THR A 146 18.51 -13.56 -15.15
CA THR A 146 17.06 -13.32 -15.08
C THR A 146 16.77 -12.01 -14.36
N LEU A 147 16.00 -11.14 -15.02
CA LEU A 147 15.48 -9.89 -14.48
C LEU A 147 13.96 -9.99 -14.32
N VAL A 148 13.46 -9.62 -13.14
CA VAL A 148 12.02 -9.56 -12.84
C VAL A 148 11.63 -8.14 -12.46
N LEU A 149 10.57 -7.64 -13.09
CA LEU A 149 9.87 -6.41 -12.69
C LEU A 149 8.54 -6.83 -12.06
N ASP A 150 8.40 -6.71 -10.75
CA ASP A 150 7.17 -7.07 -10.03
C ASP A 150 6.37 -5.82 -9.65
N GLU A 151 5.04 -5.86 -9.84
CA GLU A 151 4.13 -4.72 -9.71
C GLU A 151 4.64 -3.49 -10.50
N ALA A 152 4.95 -3.69 -11.78
CA ALA A 152 5.56 -2.66 -12.62
C ALA A 152 4.69 -1.39 -12.76
N ASP A 153 3.37 -1.53 -12.82
CA ASP A 153 2.40 -0.41 -12.80
C ASP A 153 2.53 0.43 -11.53
N GLU A 154 2.71 -0.21 -10.38
CA GLU A 154 2.90 0.51 -9.11
C GLU A 154 4.23 1.28 -9.09
N MET A 155 5.29 0.71 -9.66
CA MET A 155 6.57 1.43 -9.79
C MET A 155 6.43 2.70 -10.64
N LEU A 156 5.62 2.64 -11.71
CA LEU A 156 5.33 3.83 -12.53
C LEU A 156 4.50 4.87 -11.78
N ASN A 157 3.45 4.43 -11.09
CA ASN A 157 2.62 5.32 -10.26
C ASN A 157 3.43 6.03 -9.17
N MET A 158 4.55 5.44 -8.74
CA MET A 158 5.50 6.03 -7.80
C MET A 158 6.58 6.89 -8.45
N GLY A 159 6.61 6.99 -9.76
CA GLY A 159 7.57 7.80 -10.52
C GLY A 159 8.94 7.14 -10.74
N PHE A 160 9.06 5.82 -10.60
CA PHE A 160 10.34 5.11 -10.73
C PHE A 160 10.70 4.70 -12.16
N LEU A 161 10.02 5.24 -13.18
CA LEU A 161 10.28 4.85 -14.57
C LEU A 161 11.75 5.00 -14.97
N GLU A 162 12.33 6.20 -14.74
CA GLU A 162 13.73 6.50 -15.08
C GLU A 162 14.71 5.65 -14.29
N ASP A 163 14.40 5.39 -13.00
CA ASP A 163 15.22 4.52 -12.14
C ASP A 163 15.25 3.08 -12.68
N ILE A 164 14.08 2.54 -13.07
CA ILE A 164 13.95 1.20 -13.63
C ILE A 164 14.75 1.10 -14.93
N GLU A 165 14.57 2.03 -15.86
CA GLU A 165 15.34 2.07 -17.13
C GLU A 165 16.85 2.12 -16.88
N SER A 166 17.28 2.92 -15.88
CA SER A 166 18.68 3.05 -15.51
C SER A 166 19.25 1.74 -14.94
N ILE A 167 18.47 0.98 -14.17
CA ILE A 167 18.87 -0.33 -13.66
C ILE A 167 18.93 -1.34 -14.80
N ILE A 168 17.92 -1.40 -15.66
CA ILE A 168 17.85 -2.35 -16.78
C ILE A 168 19.07 -2.22 -17.70
N LYS A 169 19.54 -1.00 -17.96
CA LYS A 169 20.74 -0.71 -18.77
C LYS A 169 22.04 -1.22 -18.15
N GLN A 170 22.07 -1.54 -16.85
CA GLN A 170 23.24 -2.11 -16.15
C GLN A 170 23.23 -3.64 -16.12
N VAL A 171 22.14 -4.27 -16.51
CA VAL A 171 21.99 -5.72 -16.60
C VAL A 171 22.38 -6.17 -18.02
N PRO A 172 23.05 -7.33 -18.19
CA PRO A 172 23.40 -7.83 -19.53
C PRO A 172 22.23 -7.89 -20.49
N GLU A 173 22.48 -7.60 -21.78
CA GLU A 173 21.44 -7.70 -22.80
C GLU A 173 20.97 -9.15 -23.03
N ASN A 174 21.90 -10.10 -22.88
CA ASN A 174 21.58 -11.53 -22.98
C ASN A 174 21.04 -12.05 -21.64
N ARG A 175 19.84 -11.59 -21.31
CA ARG A 175 19.08 -12.01 -20.12
C ARG A 175 17.68 -12.44 -20.51
N GLN A 176 17.01 -13.15 -19.63
CA GLN A 176 15.56 -13.31 -19.65
C GLN A 176 14.91 -12.21 -18.81
N THR A 177 13.84 -11.60 -19.30
CA THR A 177 13.08 -10.56 -18.57
C THR A 177 11.65 -11.03 -18.34
N LEU A 178 11.20 -10.99 -17.08
CA LEU A 178 9.85 -11.32 -16.66
C LEU A 178 9.20 -10.06 -16.07
N LEU A 179 8.11 -9.60 -16.63
CA LEU A 179 7.39 -8.40 -16.18
C LEU A 179 6.01 -8.80 -15.68
N PHE A 180 5.72 -8.42 -14.42
CA PHE A 180 4.42 -8.66 -13.80
C PHE A 180 3.74 -7.34 -13.44
N SER A 181 2.48 -7.22 -13.81
CA SER A 181 1.68 -6.01 -13.58
C SER A 181 0.19 -6.38 -13.44
N ALA A 182 -0.56 -5.60 -12.67
CA ALA A 182 -2.01 -5.74 -12.64
C ALA A 182 -2.67 -5.02 -13.81
N THR A 183 -2.13 -3.85 -14.17
CA THR A 183 -2.59 -3.02 -15.30
C THR A 183 -1.53 -2.92 -16.39
N MET A 184 -1.92 -2.46 -17.57
CA MET A 184 -1.02 -2.38 -18.72
C MET A 184 -1.08 -0.98 -19.38
N PRO A 185 -0.68 0.08 -18.65
CA PRO A 185 -0.59 1.42 -19.21
C PRO A 185 0.48 1.47 -20.35
N ASP A 186 0.46 2.54 -21.14
CA ASP A 186 1.33 2.65 -22.30
C ASP A 186 2.82 2.69 -21.93
N ASP A 187 3.17 3.22 -20.78
CA ASP A 187 4.55 3.21 -20.29
C ASP A 187 5.05 1.78 -20.00
N ILE A 188 4.21 0.88 -19.46
CA ILE A 188 4.56 -0.55 -19.29
C ILE A 188 4.73 -1.24 -20.62
N LYS A 189 3.85 -0.97 -21.60
CA LYS A 189 4.00 -1.51 -22.96
C LYS A 189 5.31 -1.03 -23.58
N ARG A 190 5.69 0.25 -23.36
CA ARG A 190 6.95 0.81 -23.85
C ARG A 190 8.15 0.08 -23.25
N ILE A 191 8.16 -0.19 -21.93
CA ILE A 191 9.20 -1.00 -21.28
C ILE A 191 9.28 -2.38 -21.93
N GLY A 192 8.13 -3.05 -22.15
CA GLY A 192 8.08 -4.34 -22.81
C GLY A 192 8.72 -4.30 -24.20
N VAL A 193 8.33 -3.35 -25.04
CA VAL A 193 8.88 -3.21 -26.41
C VAL A 193 10.37 -2.84 -26.41
N GLN A 194 10.82 -2.02 -25.47
CA GLN A 194 12.18 -1.48 -25.46
C GLN A 194 13.20 -2.45 -24.84
N PHE A 195 12.83 -3.23 -23.84
CA PHE A 195 13.77 -3.98 -23.01
C PHE A 195 13.53 -5.49 -22.97
N MET A 196 12.50 -5.99 -23.64
CA MET A 196 12.18 -7.42 -23.69
C MET A 196 12.31 -7.94 -25.12
N LYS A 197 12.60 -9.25 -25.25
CA LYS A 197 12.80 -9.94 -26.51
C LYS A 197 11.54 -10.75 -26.82
N ASP A 198 10.72 -10.26 -27.74
CA ASP A 198 9.51 -10.93 -28.23
C ASP A 198 8.67 -11.58 -27.10
N PRO A 199 8.20 -10.78 -26.12
CA PRO A 199 7.67 -11.32 -24.89
C PRO A 199 6.33 -12.02 -25.10
N GLU A 200 6.17 -13.18 -24.47
CA GLU A 200 4.90 -13.89 -24.38
C GLU A 200 3.94 -13.21 -23.42
N HIS A 201 2.73 -12.91 -23.88
CA HIS A 201 1.70 -12.28 -23.06
C HIS A 201 0.83 -13.31 -22.36
N VAL A 202 0.93 -13.40 -21.05
CA VAL A 202 0.04 -14.18 -20.18
C VAL A 202 -0.93 -13.24 -19.49
N ARG A 203 -2.18 -13.27 -19.90
CA ARG A 203 -3.22 -12.44 -19.30
C ARG A 203 -4.24 -13.31 -18.60
N ILE A 204 -4.25 -13.23 -17.28
CA ILE A 204 -5.33 -13.82 -16.50
C ILE A 204 -6.45 -12.79 -16.43
N LYS A 205 -7.55 -13.09 -17.12
CA LYS A 205 -8.77 -12.29 -16.98
C LYS A 205 -9.09 -12.30 -15.48
N SER A 206 -9.14 -11.11 -14.87
CA SER A 206 -9.69 -10.99 -13.53
C SER A 206 -11.07 -11.63 -13.62
N ASN A 207 -11.22 -12.79 -13.00
CA ASN A 207 -12.52 -13.41 -12.94
C ASN A 207 -13.45 -12.35 -12.33
N GLU A 208 -14.53 -12.05 -13.03
CA GLU A 208 -15.65 -11.28 -12.49
C GLU A 208 -16.08 -11.83 -11.11
N MET A 209 -15.76 -13.09 -10.82
CA MET A 209 -15.94 -13.74 -9.53
C MET A 209 -15.25 -13.06 -8.34
N ARG A 210 -14.06 -12.43 -8.47
CA ARG A 210 -13.45 -11.74 -7.31
C ARG A 210 -14.11 -10.40 -7.00
N ALA A 211 -14.55 -9.69 -8.03
CA ALA A 211 -15.37 -8.49 -7.83
C ALA A 211 -16.77 -8.82 -7.27
N THR A 212 -17.23 -10.07 -7.44
CA THR A 212 -18.50 -10.55 -6.86
C THR A 212 -18.38 -10.96 -5.39
N LEU A 213 -17.17 -11.29 -4.90
CA LEU A 213 -16.95 -11.66 -3.49
C LEU A 213 -16.79 -10.46 -2.56
N ILE A 214 -16.68 -9.23 -3.10
CA ILE A 214 -16.57 -8.01 -2.30
C ILE A 214 -17.86 -7.22 -2.43
N ASP A 215 -18.56 -7.10 -1.31
CA ASP A 215 -19.69 -6.21 -1.21
C ASP A 215 -19.22 -4.76 -1.09
N GLN A 216 -19.70 -3.91 -2.00
CA GLN A 216 -19.24 -2.54 -2.11
C GLN A 216 -20.37 -1.57 -1.75
N TYR A 217 -20.12 -0.81 -0.69
CA TYR A 217 -21.05 0.17 -0.16
C TYR A 217 -20.45 1.57 -0.18
N PHE A 218 -21.32 2.58 -0.21
CA PHE A 218 -20.91 3.94 0.08
C PHE A 218 -21.85 4.59 1.11
N VAL A 219 -21.29 5.48 1.92
CA VAL A 219 -22.02 6.28 2.90
C VAL A 219 -21.89 7.75 2.51
N LYS A 220 -23.01 8.39 2.22
CA LYS A 220 -23.05 9.83 1.96
C LYS A 220 -23.14 10.59 3.28
N CYS A 221 -22.12 11.40 3.60
CA CYS A 221 -22.03 12.15 4.85
C CYS A 221 -21.23 13.44 4.66
N LYS A 222 -21.25 14.31 5.67
CA LYS A 222 -20.35 15.47 5.73
C LYS A 222 -19.00 15.05 6.30
N ASP A 223 -17.95 15.80 5.96
CA ASP A 223 -16.58 15.43 6.37
C ASP A 223 -16.42 15.27 7.90
N TYR A 224 -17.04 16.17 8.67
CA TYR A 224 -16.99 16.13 10.13
C TYR A 224 -17.82 14.99 10.77
N GLU A 225 -18.71 14.35 10.01
CA GLU A 225 -19.54 13.21 10.47
C GLU A 225 -18.85 11.86 10.21
N LYS A 226 -17.87 11.83 9.29
CA LYS A 226 -17.24 10.57 8.82
C LYS A 226 -16.72 9.71 9.96
N PHE A 227 -16.04 10.33 10.94
CA PHE A 227 -15.41 9.57 12.02
C PHE A 227 -16.44 8.90 12.93
N ASP A 228 -17.47 9.63 13.33
CA ASP A 228 -18.54 9.10 14.19
C ASP A 228 -19.38 8.03 13.45
N ILE A 229 -19.61 8.21 12.15
CA ILE A 229 -20.31 7.21 11.34
C ILE A 229 -19.43 5.96 11.19
N MET A 230 -18.13 6.12 10.97
CA MET A 230 -17.19 5.00 10.84
C MET A 230 -17.14 4.16 12.12
N THR A 231 -17.05 4.80 13.28
CA THR A 231 -17.04 4.05 14.56
C THR A 231 -18.35 3.33 14.81
N ARG A 232 -19.50 3.95 14.53
CA ARG A 232 -20.80 3.28 14.61
C ARG A 232 -20.91 2.08 13.66
N LEU A 233 -20.33 2.18 12.46
CA LEU A 233 -20.28 1.03 11.53
C LEU A 233 -19.40 -0.08 12.07
N LEU A 234 -18.24 0.23 12.66
CA LEU A 234 -17.38 -0.75 13.32
C LEU A 234 -18.12 -1.48 14.45
N ASP A 235 -18.91 -0.76 15.23
CA ASP A 235 -19.69 -1.32 16.33
C ASP A 235 -20.84 -2.23 15.86
N VAL A 236 -21.49 -1.88 14.75
CA VAL A 236 -22.62 -2.67 14.19
C VAL A 236 -22.12 -3.87 13.39
N GLN A 237 -21.05 -3.70 12.60
CA GLN A 237 -20.55 -4.73 11.70
C GLN A 237 -19.56 -5.70 12.37
N THR A 238 -18.97 -5.30 13.50
CA THR A 238 -18.03 -6.12 14.31
C THR A 238 -16.98 -6.86 13.46
N PRO A 239 -16.21 -6.15 12.62
CA PRO A 239 -15.25 -6.80 11.73
C PRO A 239 -14.11 -7.46 12.51
N GLU A 240 -13.61 -8.61 12.05
CA GLU A 240 -12.43 -9.26 12.64
C GLU A 240 -11.17 -8.44 12.42
N LEU A 241 -10.88 -8.11 11.16
CA LEU A 241 -9.75 -7.27 10.78
C LEU A 241 -10.19 -6.21 9.77
N THR A 242 -9.80 -4.97 10.03
CA THR A 242 -10.17 -3.81 9.20
C THR A 242 -8.96 -3.03 8.73
N ILE A 243 -8.97 -2.61 7.47
CA ILE A 243 -8.06 -1.58 6.97
C ILE A 243 -8.85 -0.30 6.70
N VAL A 244 -8.40 0.81 7.29
CA VAL A 244 -8.96 2.15 7.06
C VAL A 244 -7.99 2.97 6.22
N PHE A 245 -8.45 3.47 5.07
CA PHE A 245 -7.62 4.29 4.18
C PHE A 245 -7.85 5.78 4.40
N GLY A 246 -6.76 6.48 4.79
CA GLY A 246 -6.68 7.93 4.88
C GLY A 246 -5.79 8.50 3.77
N ARG A 247 -6.13 9.69 3.26
CA ARG A 247 -5.43 10.32 2.13
C ARG A 247 -4.02 10.80 2.47
N THR A 248 -3.79 11.29 3.68
CA THR A 248 -2.52 11.87 4.12
C THR A 248 -1.96 11.19 5.36
N LYS A 249 -0.66 11.31 5.57
CA LYS A 249 0.02 10.80 6.77
C LYS A 249 -0.60 11.35 8.04
N ARG A 250 -0.85 12.67 8.08
CA ARG A 250 -1.52 13.33 9.21
C ARG A 250 -2.91 12.76 9.47
N ARG A 251 -3.69 12.52 8.40
CA ARG A 251 -5.02 11.90 8.50
C ARG A 251 -4.93 10.50 9.14
N VAL A 252 -3.93 9.71 8.72
CA VAL A 252 -3.68 8.37 9.29
C VAL A 252 -3.37 8.47 10.79
N ASP A 253 -2.49 9.40 11.20
CA ASP A 253 -2.16 9.60 12.61
C ASP A 253 -3.36 10.07 13.45
N GLU A 254 -4.16 10.99 12.91
CA GLU A 254 -5.36 11.51 13.58
C GLU A 254 -6.41 10.41 13.73
N LEU A 255 -6.64 9.59 12.68
CA LEU A 255 -7.59 8.49 12.71
C LEU A 255 -7.16 7.40 13.69
N ALA A 256 -5.89 6.97 13.63
CA ALA A 256 -5.37 5.93 14.52
C ALA A 256 -5.50 6.36 16.00
N ARG A 257 -5.06 7.58 16.34
CA ARG A 257 -5.22 8.12 17.69
C ARG A 257 -6.68 8.27 18.11
N GLY A 258 -7.54 8.74 17.21
CA GLY A 258 -8.96 8.87 17.48
C GLY A 258 -9.62 7.52 17.78
N LEU A 259 -9.27 6.48 17.03
CA LEU A 259 -9.74 5.12 17.25
C LEU A 259 -9.22 4.55 18.58
N GLU A 260 -7.93 4.74 18.88
CA GLU A 260 -7.33 4.33 20.15
C GLU A 260 -7.99 5.03 21.35
N MET A 261 -8.22 6.35 21.26
CA MET A 261 -8.95 7.10 22.31
C MET A 261 -10.36 6.54 22.54
N ARG A 262 -11.02 6.03 21.51
CA ARG A 262 -12.32 5.34 21.63
C ARG A 262 -12.20 3.85 21.98
N GLY A 263 -11.00 3.40 22.37
CA GLY A 263 -10.75 2.04 22.88
C GLY A 263 -10.68 0.96 21.79
N TYR A 264 -10.50 1.30 20.49
CA TYR A 264 -10.19 0.31 19.46
C TYR A 264 -8.70 0.00 19.45
N ARG A 265 -8.34 -1.25 19.16
CA ARG A 265 -6.94 -1.64 18.95
C ARG A 265 -6.52 -1.23 17.54
N ALA A 266 -6.10 0.02 17.36
CA ALA A 266 -5.80 0.62 16.08
C ALA A 266 -4.40 1.22 16.04
N GLU A 267 -3.66 1.01 14.95
CA GLU A 267 -2.39 1.69 14.69
C GLU A 267 -2.32 2.21 13.25
N GLY A 268 -1.56 3.30 13.07
CA GLY A 268 -1.33 3.92 11.77
C GLY A 268 -0.08 3.40 11.08
N ILE A 269 -0.12 3.30 9.73
CA ILE A 269 1.05 3.00 8.92
C ILE A 269 1.18 4.00 7.77
N HIS A 270 2.32 4.71 7.70
CA HIS A 270 2.62 5.69 6.66
C HIS A 270 4.13 5.86 6.46
N GLY A 271 4.52 6.61 5.41
CA GLY A 271 5.91 6.72 4.98
C GLY A 271 6.89 7.36 5.96
N ASP A 272 6.43 8.11 6.99
CA ASP A 272 7.31 8.76 7.96
C ASP A 272 7.68 7.86 9.15
N LEU A 273 7.02 6.72 9.29
CA LEU A 273 7.39 5.74 10.30
C LEU A 273 8.74 5.09 9.98
N SER A 274 9.52 4.81 11.03
CA SER A 274 10.74 4.00 10.87
C SER A 274 10.37 2.61 10.36
N GLN A 275 11.28 1.98 9.60
CA GLN A 275 11.04 0.63 9.06
C GLN A 275 10.78 -0.39 10.18
N GLN A 276 11.47 -0.24 11.32
CA GLN A 276 11.27 -1.11 12.47
C GLN A 276 9.84 -0.99 13.03
N LYS A 277 9.31 0.23 13.17
CA LYS A 277 7.92 0.44 13.65
C LYS A 277 6.90 -0.10 12.64
N ARG A 278 7.11 0.13 11.32
CA ARG A 278 6.24 -0.42 10.28
C ARG A 278 6.15 -1.94 10.36
N MET A 279 7.30 -2.62 10.47
CA MET A 279 7.32 -4.09 10.59
C MET A 279 6.68 -4.58 11.89
N SER A 280 6.81 -3.84 13.01
CA SER A 280 6.11 -4.17 14.25
C SER A 280 4.60 -4.08 14.07
N VAL A 281 4.09 -2.94 13.57
CA VAL A 281 2.65 -2.72 13.33
C VAL A 281 2.06 -3.82 12.44
N LEU A 282 2.75 -4.16 11.34
CA LEU A 282 2.29 -5.22 10.43
C LEU A 282 2.26 -6.60 11.09
N ARG A 283 3.26 -6.90 11.91
CA ARG A 283 3.29 -8.17 12.67
C ARG A 283 2.16 -8.23 13.69
N ASP A 284 1.94 -7.12 14.43
CA ASP A 284 0.91 -7.05 15.44
C ASP A 284 -0.49 -7.17 14.81
N PHE A 285 -0.69 -6.57 13.62
CA PHE A 285 -1.91 -6.72 12.84
C PHE A 285 -2.09 -8.16 12.31
N LYS A 286 -1.04 -8.78 11.75
CA LYS A 286 -1.09 -10.18 11.28
C LYS A 286 -1.37 -11.20 12.40
N ASN A 287 -0.96 -10.88 13.62
CA ASN A 287 -1.15 -11.74 14.80
C ASN A 287 -2.44 -11.42 15.57
N ASN A 288 -3.34 -10.61 15.01
CA ASN A 288 -4.60 -10.20 15.66
C ASN A 288 -4.43 -9.44 16.98
N HIS A 289 -3.24 -8.82 17.20
CA HIS A 289 -3.04 -7.92 18.34
C HIS A 289 -3.63 -6.53 18.07
N LEU A 290 -3.88 -6.20 16.80
CA LEU A 290 -4.58 -5.02 16.33
C LEU A 290 -5.80 -5.44 15.51
N ASP A 291 -6.92 -4.75 15.69
CA ASP A 291 -8.16 -4.97 14.93
C ASP A 291 -8.20 -4.08 13.68
N ILE A 292 -7.60 -2.89 13.79
CA ILE A 292 -7.71 -1.85 12.76
C ILE A 292 -6.31 -1.35 12.37
N LEU A 293 -6.01 -1.46 11.09
CA LEU A 293 -4.83 -0.84 10.48
C LEU A 293 -5.26 0.42 9.72
N VAL A 294 -4.77 1.59 10.12
CA VAL A 294 -5.03 2.83 9.39
C VAL A 294 -3.85 3.11 8.45
N ALA A 295 -4.08 3.27 7.15
CA ALA A 295 -3.00 3.33 6.17
C ALA A 295 -3.18 4.43 5.12
N THR A 296 -2.07 4.95 4.57
CA THR A 296 -2.07 5.65 3.29
C THR A 296 -1.98 4.65 2.14
N ASP A 297 -2.42 5.03 0.93
CA ASP A 297 -2.30 4.19 -0.27
C ASP A 297 -0.88 3.65 -0.46
N VAL A 298 0.12 4.54 -0.41
CA VAL A 298 1.53 4.18 -0.59
C VAL A 298 2.02 3.18 0.46
N ALA A 299 1.59 3.35 1.71
CA ALA A 299 2.03 2.47 2.80
C ALA A 299 1.32 1.11 2.79
N ALA A 300 0.11 1.04 2.27
CA ALA A 300 -0.67 -0.19 2.17
C ALA A 300 -0.32 -1.03 0.93
N ARG A 301 0.35 -0.42 -0.07
CA ARG A 301 0.81 -1.13 -1.28
C ARG A 301 1.84 -2.19 -0.94
N GLY A 302 1.77 -3.32 -1.62
CA GLY A 302 2.68 -4.44 -1.40
C GLY A 302 2.54 -5.13 -0.04
N LEU A 303 1.59 -4.74 0.82
CA LEU A 303 1.34 -5.46 2.06
C LEU A 303 0.61 -6.78 1.76
N ASP A 304 1.25 -7.88 2.13
CA ASP A 304 0.58 -9.17 2.19
C ASP A 304 -0.13 -9.30 3.53
N ILE A 305 -1.40 -8.92 3.52
CA ILE A 305 -2.29 -9.04 4.67
C ILE A 305 -3.44 -9.93 4.22
N SER A 306 -3.58 -11.06 4.89
CA SER A 306 -4.69 -11.99 4.75
C SER A 306 -5.67 -11.84 5.92
N GLY A 307 -6.91 -12.29 5.75
CA GLY A 307 -7.92 -12.26 6.81
C GLY A 307 -8.59 -10.90 7.01
N VAL A 308 -8.33 -9.90 6.17
CA VAL A 308 -9.05 -8.63 6.22
C VAL A 308 -10.48 -8.83 5.76
N THR A 309 -11.42 -8.61 6.66
CA THR A 309 -12.85 -8.74 6.38
C THR A 309 -13.44 -7.44 5.83
N HIS A 310 -12.95 -6.29 6.31
CA HIS A 310 -13.50 -4.98 5.96
C HIS A 310 -12.43 -4.00 5.48
N VAL A 311 -12.76 -3.24 4.44
CA VAL A 311 -11.98 -2.11 3.94
C VAL A 311 -12.81 -0.84 4.03
N TYR A 312 -12.39 0.10 4.85
CA TYR A 312 -13.01 1.42 4.95
C TYR A 312 -12.19 2.47 4.20
N ASN A 313 -12.75 3.02 3.14
CA ASN A 313 -12.20 4.18 2.46
C ASN A 313 -12.69 5.44 3.17
N TYR A 314 -12.03 5.84 4.27
CA TYR A 314 -12.39 7.07 5.00
C TYR A 314 -12.29 8.31 4.12
N ASP A 315 -11.24 8.38 3.32
CA ASP A 315 -11.11 9.33 2.23
C ASP A 315 -11.21 8.58 0.90
N ILE A 316 -12.10 9.04 0.01
CA ILE A 316 -12.20 8.50 -1.35
C ILE A 316 -10.86 8.68 -2.08
N PRO A 317 -10.34 7.67 -2.81
CA PRO A 317 -9.08 7.79 -3.53
C PRO A 317 -9.20 8.82 -4.67
N GLN A 318 -8.08 9.52 -4.95
CA GLN A 318 -8.01 10.48 -6.05
C GLN A 318 -7.99 9.79 -7.42
N ASP A 319 -7.34 8.64 -7.45
CA ASP A 319 -7.20 7.80 -8.61
C ASP A 319 -8.10 6.57 -8.48
N PRO A 320 -8.95 6.28 -9.49
CA PRO A 320 -9.86 5.13 -9.46
C PRO A 320 -9.16 3.77 -9.38
N GLU A 321 -7.95 3.63 -9.94
CA GLU A 321 -7.18 2.38 -9.86
C GLU A 321 -6.76 2.08 -8.42
N SER A 322 -6.41 3.11 -7.65
CA SER A 322 -6.13 2.98 -6.22
C SER A 322 -7.30 2.38 -5.44
N TYR A 323 -8.53 2.65 -5.85
CA TYR A 323 -9.71 2.01 -5.24
C TYR A 323 -9.66 0.49 -5.36
N VAL A 324 -9.35 -0.02 -6.55
CA VAL A 324 -9.25 -1.47 -6.81
C VAL A 324 -8.16 -2.09 -5.95
N HIS A 325 -7.01 -1.42 -5.81
CA HIS A 325 -5.91 -1.86 -4.96
C HIS A 325 -6.26 -1.87 -3.46
N ARG A 326 -7.09 -0.91 -3.01
CA ARG A 326 -7.57 -0.87 -1.62
C ARG A 326 -8.52 -2.02 -1.32
N ILE A 327 -9.58 -2.19 -2.12
CA ILE A 327 -10.58 -3.24 -1.88
C ILE A 327 -9.99 -4.63 -2.08
N GLY A 328 -8.97 -4.77 -2.94
CA GLY A 328 -8.22 -6.02 -3.10
C GLY A 328 -7.44 -6.47 -1.86
N ARG A 329 -7.53 -5.75 -0.72
CA ARG A 329 -7.03 -6.22 0.58
C ARG A 329 -8.00 -7.18 1.26
N THR A 330 -9.28 -7.14 0.93
CA THR A 330 -10.31 -8.11 1.35
C THR A 330 -10.74 -9.02 0.20
N GLY A 331 -11.61 -9.98 0.43
CA GLY A 331 -12.10 -10.90 -0.60
C GLY A 331 -11.01 -11.83 -1.16
N ARG A 332 -10.01 -12.20 -0.36
CA ARG A 332 -8.90 -13.07 -0.76
C ARG A 332 -9.17 -14.53 -0.41
N ALA A 333 -8.52 -15.43 -1.14
CA ALA A 333 -8.59 -16.88 -0.91
C ALA A 333 -10.02 -17.44 -0.90
N GLY A 334 -10.95 -16.85 -1.65
CA GLY A 334 -12.34 -17.31 -1.73
C GLY A 334 -13.23 -16.86 -0.58
N GLN A 335 -12.73 -16.03 0.33
CA GLN A 335 -13.52 -15.44 1.42
C GLN A 335 -14.29 -14.21 0.92
N GLU A 336 -15.47 -13.98 1.48
CA GLU A 336 -16.25 -12.78 1.26
C GLU A 336 -15.59 -11.58 1.96
N GLY A 337 -15.81 -10.40 1.41
CA GLY A 337 -15.26 -9.16 1.97
C GLY A 337 -16.22 -7.99 1.81
N MET A 338 -16.06 -6.97 2.63
CA MET A 338 -16.86 -5.76 2.58
C MET A 338 -15.97 -4.52 2.37
N SER A 339 -16.43 -3.61 1.51
CA SER A 339 -15.81 -2.29 1.33
C SER A 339 -16.84 -1.20 1.55
N VAL A 340 -16.52 -0.24 2.42
CA VAL A 340 -17.36 0.93 2.69
C VAL A 340 -16.60 2.21 2.34
N THR A 341 -17.18 3.05 1.47
CA THR A 341 -16.55 4.30 1.04
C THR A 341 -17.34 5.50 1.57
N PHE A 342 -16.67 6.36 2.35
CA PHE A 342 -17.27 7.60 2.85
C PHE A 342 -17.15 8.69 1.79
N VAL A 343 -18.28 9.26 1.40
CA VAL A 343 -18.37 10.19 0.28
C VAL A 343 -19.08 11.47 0.70
N THR A 344 -18.41 12.60 0.54
CA THR A 344 -19.05 13.91 0.71
C THR A 344 -19.84 14.27 -0.54
N PRO A 345 -20.82 15.22 -0.45
CA PRO A 345 -21.58 15.66 -1.62
C PRO A 345 -20.70 16.11 -2.81
N ASN A 346 -19.52 16.68 -2.53
CA ASN A 346 -18.59 17.17 -3.55
C ASN A 346 -17.74 16.03 -4.18
N GLU A 347 -17.73 14.85 -3.58
CA GLU A 347 -16.95 13.71 -4.03
C GLU A 347 -17.78 12.69 -4.84
N MET A 348 -19.08 12.95 -5.04
CA MET A 348 -19.97 12.05 -5.79
C MET A 348 -19.53 11.80 -7.25
N ASP A 349 -18.85 12.75 -7.88
CA ASP A 349 -18.33 12.55 -9.24
C ASP A 349 -17.14 11.59 -9.25
N TYR A 350 -16.32 11.55 -8.20
CA TYR A 350 -15.26 10.54 -8.03
C TYR A 350 -15.84 9.13 -7.84
N LEU A 351 -16.91 9.01 -7.04
CA LEU A 351 -17.62 7.74 -6.86
C LEU A 351 -18.10 7.17 -8.20
N ARG A 352 -18.74 8.01 -9.05
CA ARG A 352 -19.23 7.57 -10.36
C ARG A 352 -18.11 7.07 -11.27
N VAL A 353 -16.95 7.75 -11.27
CA VAL A 353 -15.78 7.30 -12.06
C VAL A 353 -15.25 5.97 -11.56
N ILE A 354 -15.26 5.74 -10.25
CA ILE A 354 -14.88 4.44 -9.67
C ILE A 354 -15.88 3.34 -10.10
N GLU A 355 -17.18 3.61 -10.05
CA GLU A 355 -18.23 2.70 -10.50
C GLU A 355 -18.11 2.36 -12.00
N GLU A 356 -17.78 3.35 -12.84
CA GLU A 356 -17.52 3.16 -14.27
C GLU A 356 -16.30 2.25 -14.51
N LEU A 357 -15.19 2.47 -13.78
CA LEU A 357 -13.99 1.66 -13.89
C LEU A 357 -14.21 0.21 -13.44
N THR A 358 -14.86 0.05 -12.29
CA THR A 358 -15.12 -1.26 -11.68
C THR A 358 -16.28 -2.01 -12.33
N ARG A 359 -17.07 -1.32 -13.17
CA ARG A 359 -18.30 -1.84 -13.77
C ARG A 359 -19.30 -2.37 -12.73
N LYS A 360 -19.17 -1.95 -11.48
CA LYS A 360 -20.04 -2.34 -10.37
C LYS A 360 -20.56 -1.08 -9.68
N ARG A 361 -21.88 -0.99 -9.51
CA ARG A 361 -22.48 0.08 -8.71
C ARG A 361 -22.35 -0.24 -7.24
N MET A 362 -22.05 0.78 -6.45
CA MET A 362 -21.99 0.64 -4.99
C MET A 362 -23.40 0.83 -4.40
N THR A 363 -23.71 0.03 -3.40
CA THR A 363 -24.98 0.14 -2.68
C THR A 363 -24.88 1.27 -1.65
N SER A 364 -25.90 2.13 -1.61
CA SER A 364 -25.95 3.18 -0.58
C SER A 364 -26.24 2.57 0.78
N LEU A 365 -25.37 2.82 1.75
CA LEU A 365 -25.54 2.37 3.12
C LEU A 365 -25.99 3.55 4.00
N ARG A 366 -27.05 3.33 4.77
CA ARG A 366 -27.53 4.30 5.74
C ARG A 366 -26.57 4.34 6.94
N PRO A 367 -26.16 5.53 7.41
CA PRO A 367 -25.39 5.64 8.65
C PRO A 367 -26.15 5.02 9.83
N PRO A 368 -25.53 4.15 10.64
CA PRO A 368 -26.18 3.62 11.83
C PRO A 368 -26.47 4.73 12.84
N THR A 369 -27.57 4.57 13.58
CA THR A 369 -27.89 5.43 14.72
C THR A 369 -26.99 5.11 15.92
N GLN A 370 -26.98 5.96 16.93
CA GLN A 370 -26.26 5.70 18.18
C GLN A 370 -26.85 4.49 18.92
N THR A 371 -28.17 4.31 18.87
CA THR A 371 -28.85 3.16 19.48
C THR A 371 -28.41 1.84 18.83
N GLU A 372 -28.40 1.77 17.49
CA GLU A 372 -27.93 0.58 16.76
C GLU A 372 -26.46 0.26 17.09
N ALA A 373 -25.60 1.27 17.22
CA ALA A 373 -24.21 1.07 17.60
C ALA A 373 -24.08 0.53 19.05
N LEU A 374 -24.87 1.06 19.98
CA LEU A 374 -24.91 0.58 21.36
C LEU A 374 -25.42 -0.87 21.45
N GLU A 375 -26.45 -1.23 20.70
CA GLU A 375 -26.94 -2.60 20.58
C GLU A 375 -25.84 -3.54 20.05
N GLY A 376 -25.10 -3.13 19.00
CA GLY A 376 -23.98 -3.87 18.46
C GLY A 376 -22.87 -4.10 19.48
N GLN A 377 -22.45 -3.05 20.20
CA GLN A 377 -21.44 -3.15 21.27
C GLN A 377 -21.92 -4.05 22.41
N THR A 378 -23.19 -3.93 22.81
CA THR A 378 -23.78 -4.75 23.88
C THR A 378 -23.75 -6.22 23.49
N LYS A 379 -24.12 -6.54 22.26
CA LYS A 379 -24.07 -7.92 21.75
C LYS A 379 -22.64 -8.48 21.79
N THR A 380 -21.66 -7.72 21.30
CA THR A 380 -20.25 -8.12 21.33
C THR A 380 -19.72 -8.32 22.75
N ALA A 381 -20.13 -7.45 23.69
CA ALA A 381 -19.77 -7.59 25.09
C ALA A 381 -20.34 -8.87 25.71
N ILE A 382 -21.59 -9.21 25.41
CA ILE A 382 -22.21 -10.46 25.87
C ILE A 382 -21.50 -11.69 25.27
N GLU A 383 -21.22 -11.71 23.93
CA GLU A 383 -20.47 -12.77 23.27
C GLU A 383 -19.08 -12.97 23.90
N SER A 384 -18.39 -11.86 24.23
CA SER A 384 -17.09 -11.90 24.91
C SER A 384 -17.17 -12.48 26.33
N ILE A 385 -18.24 -12.18 27.08
CA ILE A 385 -18.48 -12.78 28.39
C ILE A 385 -18.74 -14.29 28.25
N ASP A 386 -19.56 -14.71 27.29
CA ASP A 386 -19.84 -16.11 27.02
C ASP A 386 -18.58 -16.91 26.68
N GLU A 387 -17.65 -16.30 25.94
CA GLU A 387 -16.35 -16.91 25.62
C GLU A 387 -15.43 -16.96 26.85
N MET A 388 -15.37 -15.88 27.64
CA MET A 388 -14.62 -15.88 28.90
C MET A 388 -15.14 -16.92 29.90
N MET A 389 -16.45 -17.13 29.97
CA MET A 389 -17.05 -18.15 30.83
C MET A 389 -16.62 -19.58 30.47
N LYS A 390 -16.28 -19.83 29.19
CA LYS A 390 -15.78 -21.13 28.72
C LYS A 390 -14.29 -21.33 28.96
N THR A 391 -13.50 -20.23 28.95
CA THR A 391 -12.04 -20.27 28.91
C THR A 391 -11.36 -19.88 30.22
N VAL A 392 -12.01 -19.07 31.06
CA VAL A 392 -11.43 -18.52 32.29
C VAL A 392 -12.05 -19.18 33.51
N GLU A 393 -11.20 -19.64 34.45
CA GLU A 393 -11.67 -20.09 35.79
C GLU A 393 -11.85 -18.89 36.73
N PRO A 394 -13.09 -18.49 37.07
CA PRO A 394 -13.35 -17.34 37.92
C PRO A 394 -13.08 -17.57 39.40
N ARG A 395 -12.59 -18.78 39.80
CA ARG A 395 -12.43 -19.19 41.23
C ARG A 395 -11.62 -18.21 42.08
N ARG A 396 -10.62 -17.56 41.49
CA ARG A 396 -9.74 -16.59 42.19
C ARG A 396 -10.46 -15.33 42.66
N PHE A 397 -11.58 -14.98 42.02
CA PHE A 397 -12.32 -13.74 42.30
C PHE A 397 -13.59 -13.98 43.13
N LYS A 398 -13.91 -15.23 43.48
CA LYS A 398 -15.17 -15.55 44.18
C LYS A 398 -15.34 -14.83 45.51
N GLU A 399 -14.26 -14.73 46.32
CA GLU A 399 -14.31 -14.01 47.61
C GLU A 399 -14.60 -12.51 47.43
N ALA A 400 -13.95 -11.87 46.45
CA ALA A 400 -14.20 -10.48 46.11
C ALA A 400 -15.61 -10.25 45.57
N VAL A 401 -16.11 -11.21 44.75
CA VAL A 401 -17.48 -11.17 44.23
C VAL A 401 -18.50 -11.32 45.37
N SER A 402 -18.26 -12.22 46.35
CA SER A 402 -19.16 -12.37 47.49
C SER A 402 -19.31 -11.06 48.27
N TYR A 403 -18.18 -10.35 48.51
CA TYR A 403 -18.20 -9.03 49.14
C TYR A 403 -19.04 -7.99 48.39
N LEU A 404 -18.90 -7.98 47.04
CA LEU A 404 -19.67 -7.07 46.20
C LEU A 404 -21.17 -7.43 46.16
N LEU A 405 -21.51 -8.71 46.20
CA LEU A 405 -22.90 -9.18 46.23
C LEU A 405 -23.59 -8.98 47.59
N ASP A 406 -22.82 -8.78 48.67
CA ASP A 406 -23.36 -8.40 49.96
C ASP A 406 -23.76 -6.89 50.03
N GLU A 407 -23.15 -6.05 49.17
CA GLU A 407 -23.41 -4.60 49.13
C GLU A 407 -24.31 -4.15 47.96
N TYR A 408 -24.29 -4.86 46.79
CA TYR A 408 -24.95 -4.46 45.56
C TYR A 408 -25.84 -5.54 45.03
N GLU A 409 -26.94 -5.15 44.38
CA GLU A 409 -27.80 -6.09 43.69
C GLU A 409 -27.08 -6.71 42.46
N PRO A 410 -27.20 -8.03 42.23
CA PRO A 410 -26.52 -8.72 41.11
C PRO A 410 -26.78 -8.10 39.76
N GLU A 411 -27.99 -7.62 39.50
CA GLU A 411 -28.39 -7.01 38.21
C GLU A 411 -27.67 -5.65 37.99
N GLU A 412 -27.55 -4.84 39.05
CA GLU A 412 -26.85 -3.54 39.00
C GLU A 412 -25.36 -3.76 38.78
N LEU A 413 -24.77 -4.74 39.48
CA LEU A 413 -23.36 -5.09 39.28
C LEU A 413 -23.07 -5.59 37.88
N ALA A 414 -23.91 -6.49 37.34
CA ALA A 414 -23.79 -6.99 35.98
C ALA A 414 -23.95 -5.86 34.94
N ALA A 415 -24.91 -4.97 35.14
CA ALA A 415 -25.12 -3.82 34.23
C ALA A 415 -23.90 -2.87 34.23
N LEU A 416 -23.27 -2.65 35.39
CA LEU A 416 -22.08 -1.82 35.52
C LEU A 416 -20.85 -2.45 34.88
N LEU A 417 -20.70 -3.77 35.01
CA LEU A 417 -19.65 -4.53 34.30
C LEU A 417 -19.83 -4.48 32.78
N LEU A 418 -21.05 -4.70 32.28
CA LEU A 418 -21.37 -4.53 30.86
C LEU A 418 -21.04 -3.11 30.40
N LYS A 419 -21.44 -2.09 31.15
CA LYS A 419 -21.12 -0.69 30.81
C LYS A 419 -19.61 -0.45 30.74
N SER A 420 -18.80 -1.09 31.58
CA SER A 420 -17.34 -0.95 31.54
C SER A 420 -16.71 -1.55 30.28
N MET A 421 -17.37 -2.50 29.63
CA MET A 421 -16.95 -3.13 28.37
C MET A 421 -17.43 -2.35 27.14
N ILE A 422 -18.46 -1.53 27.28
CA ILE A 422 -19.07 -0.75 26.20
C ILE A 422 -18.35 0.60 26.09
N LYS A 423 -18.00 0.96 24.84
CA LYS A 423 -17.35 2.23 24.52
C LYS A 423 -18.41 3.29 24.26
N ASP A 424 -18.47 4.32 25.09
CA ASP A 424 -19.39 5.46 24.84
C ASP A 424 -18.70 6.51 23.96
N PRO A 425 -19.09 6.65 22.69
CA PRO A 425 -18.50 7.62 21.78
C PRO A 425 -18.79 9.07 22.17
N THR A 426 -19.77 9.33 23.05
CA THR A 426 -20.13 10.68 23.51
C THR A 426 -19.21 11.20 24.59
N GLU A 427 -18.58 10.32 25.37
CA GLU A 427 -17.65 10.68 26.44
C GLU A 427 -16.32 11.23 25.92
N ILE A 428 -15.90 10.82 24.70
CA ILE A 428 -14.61 11.23 24.12
C ILE A 428 -14.82 11.84 22.75
N PRO A 429 -14.99 13.17 22.64
CA PRO A 429 -15.13 13.85 21.37
C PRO A 429 -13.81 13.83 20.59
N VAL A 430 -13.80 13.16 19.45
CA VAL A 430 -12.66 13.11 18.54
C VAL A 430 -12.89 14.10 17.40
N LYS A 431 -11.93 15.01 17.18
CA LYS A 431 -11.95 15.93 16.04
C LYS A 431 -10.88 15.54 15.04
N ILE A 432 -11.33 15.22 13.83
CA ILE A 432 -10.45 14.97 12.69
C ILE A 432 -10.35 16.24 11.87
N THR A 433 -9.14 16.68 11.57
CA THR A 433 -8.90 17.92 10.81
C THR A 433 -9.43 17.77 9.38
N PRO A 434 -10.28 18.68 8.88
CA PRO A 434 -10.77 18.61 7.50
C PRO A 434 -9.63 18.63 6.49
N GLU A 435 -9.71 17.77 5.48
CA GLU A 435 -8.78 17.77 4.36
C GLU A 435 -9.25 18.74 3.27
N ARG A 436 -8.31 19.20 2.44
CA ARG A 436 -8.67 20.02 1.27
C ARG A 436 -9.57 19.19 0.35
N PRO A 437 -10.71 19.76 -0.11
CA PRO A 437 -11.58 19.09 -1.07
C PRO A 437 -10.79 18.65 -2.31
N LEU A 438 -11.18 17.51 -2.87
CA LEU A 438 -10.65 17.08 -4.15
C LEU A 438 -11.01 18.10 -5.24
N PRO A 439 -10.14 18.32 -6.25
CA PRO A 439 -10.43 19.19 -7.36
C PRO A 439 -11.73 18.75 -8.06
N SER A 440 -12.65 19.69 -8.36
CA SER A 440 -13.86 19.33 -9.10
C SER A 440 -13.48 18.78 -10.47
N ARG A 441 -13.88 17.55 -10.77
CA ARG A 441 -13.78 16.98 -12.12
C ARG A 441 -14.85 17.64 -13.00
N LYS A 442 -14.49 18.73 -13.69
CA LYS A 442 -15.37 19.32 -14.70
C LYS A 442 -15.61 18.26 -15.77
N ARG A 443 -16.86 17.88 -16.00
CA ARG A 443 -17.27 17.12 -17.18
C ARG A 443 -16.71 17.87 -18.40
N GLY A 444 -15.77 17.24 -19.11
CA GLY A 444 -15.36 17.70 -20.42
C GLY A 444 -16.60 17.66 -21.32
N ASN A 445 -17.23 18.83 -21.50
CA ASN A 445 -18.27 19.03 -22.50
C ASN A 445 -17.58 18.98 -23.89
N SER A 446 -17.34 17.78 -24.40
CA SER A 446 -17.05 17.59 -25.82
C SER A 446 -18.37 17.72 -26.60
N ARG A 447 -18.97 18.90 -26.54
CA ARG A 447 -19.88 19.31 -27.60
C ARG A 447 -19.02 19.82 -28.74
N GLY A 448 -18.77 18.93 -29.69
CA GLY A 448 -18.22 19.26 -30.97
C GLY A 448 -19.00 20.43 -31.57
N ASN A 449 -18.32 21.55 -31.71
CA ASN A 449 -18.81 22.69 -32.48
C ASN A 449 -18.67 22.29 -33.97
N TYR A 450 -19.71 21.63 -34.47
CA TYR A 450 -19.89 21.51 -35.92
C TYR A 450 -20.29 22.91 -36.41
N ASN A 451 -19.29 23.70 -36.79
CA ASN A 451 -19.47 24.89 -37.59
C ASN A 451 -19.89 24.45 -39.01
N ARG A 452 -21.17 24.41 -39.28
CA ARG A 452 -21.70 24.44 -40.64
C ARG A 452 -21.42 25.83 -41.22
N ASN A 453 -20.43 25.87 -42.11
CA ASN A 453 -20.36 26.89 -43.14
C ASN A 453 -21.58 26.75 -44.02
N ASP A 454 -22.43 27.75 -44.06
CA ASP A 454 -23.26 27.98 -45.22
C ASP A 454 -23.12 29.43 -45.68
N ARG A 455 -22.83 29.45 -46.94
CA ARG A 455 -22.66 30.55 -47.89
C ARG A 455 -23.81 31.57 -47.86
N LYS A 456 -23.53 32.81 -48.02
CA LYS A 456 -23.85 33.60 -49.20
C LYS A 456 -23.77 35.10 -48.96
N ASP A 457 -22.95 35.71 -49.80
CA ASP A 457 -23.22 36.83 -50.70
C ASP A 457 -23.73 38.16 -50.16
N ASN A 458 -22.89 39.15 -50.35
CA ASN A 458 -23.04 40.26 -51.29
C ASN A 458 -23.28 41.67 -50.74
N ARG A 459 -22.40 42.55 -51.18
CA ARG A 459 -22.62 44.03 -51.45
C ARG A 459 -22.76 44.90 -50.18
N GLY A 460 -21.85 45.82 -49.96
CA GLY A 460 -21.43 46.88 -50.76
C GLY A 460 -21.20 48.13 -49.95
N ARG A 461 -20.19 48.89 -50.33
CA ARG A 461 -20.02 50.35 -50.26
C ARG A 461 -19.49 51.03 -49.00
N ASN A 462 -18.27 51.47 -49.18
CA ASN A 462 -17.79 52.87 -49.02
C ASN A 462 -17.78 53.56 -47.62
N GLY A 463 -16.57 54.01 -47.29
CA GLY A 463 -16.39 55.11 -46.35
C GLY A 463 -14.94 55.26 -45.84
N LYS A 464 -14.15 55.87 -46.59
CA LYS A 464 -12.98 56.75 -46.39
C LYS A 464 -12.70 57.26 -44.99
N GLY A 465 -11.41 57.33 -44.67
CA GLY A 465 -10.80 58.37 -43.83
C GLY A 465 -9.86 57.77 -42.79
N SER A 466 -8.67 57.82 -42.95
CA SER A 466 -7.59 58.77 -43.01
C SER A 466 -6.67 58.65 -41.80
N PHE A 467 -5.42 58.23 -42.13
CA PHE A 467 -4.14 58.74 -41.61
C PHE A 467 -4.03 59.19 -40.13
N LYS A 468 -3.08 58.61 -39.41
CA LYS A 468 -1.79 59.23 -39.12
C LYS A 468 -0.76 58.28 -38.47
N ARG A 469 0.36 58.19 -39.17
CA ARG A 469 1.68 57.74 -38.69
C ARG A 469 2.24 58.71 -37.63
N LYS A 470 3.07 58.17 -36.75
CA LYS A 470 4.40 58.67 -36.32
C LYS A 470 5.01 57.53 -35.51
N GLU A 471 6.00 56.84 -35.97
CA GLU A 471 7.45 57.08 -36.07
C GLU A 471 8.03 57.86 -34.88
N ASP A 472 8.89 57.16 -34.26
CA ASP A 472 10.36 57.26 -34.07
C ASP A 472 10.81 57.66 -32.67
N ARG A 473 11.74 56.99 -32.13
CA ARG A 473 13.19 57.13 -31.87
C ARG A 473 13.57 56.54 -30.52
N ARG A 474 14.47 55.50 -30.58
CA ARG A 474 15.91 55.50 -30.31
C ARG A 474 16.35 56.07 -28.94
N GLY A 475 17.14 55.23 -28.27
CA GLY A 475 18.34 55.64 -27.54
C GLY A 475 18.56 54.81 -26.31
N ARG A 476 19.50 53.80 -26.37
CA ARG A 476 20.84 53.82 -25.73
C ARG A 476 20.77 54.26 -24.25
N GLY A 477 21.28 53.54 -23.27
CA GLY A 477 22.49 52.78 -23.08
C GLY A 477 22.92 52.89 -21.64
N LEU A 478 23.91 52.07 -21.29
CA LEU A 478 24.85 52.15 -20.15
C LEU A 478 24.28 51.59 -18.82
N GLU A 479 24.77 50.39 -18.39
CA GLU A 479 26.02 50.13 -17.66
C GLU A 479 26.17 51.01 -16.41
N ASP A 480 26.27 50.37 -15.31
CA ASP A 480 27.37 50.29 -14.37
C ASP A 480 26.84 49.85 -12.99
N GLU A 481 27.40 48.73 -12.54
CA GLU A 481 28.30 48.60 -11.40
C GLU A 481 27.95 49.42 -10.14
N TYR A 482 27.76 48.74 -9.04
CA TYR A 482 28.59 48.96 -7.85
C TYR A 482 28.49 47.82 -6.84
N THR A 483 29.57 47.12 -6.75
CA THR A 483 30.05 46.32 -5.61
C THR A 483 30.33 47.19 -4.40
N ARG A 484 30.13 46.64 -3.22
CA ARG A 484 30.86 46.80 -1.93
C ARG A 484 29.93 46.37 -0.80
N GLY A 485 30.18 45.41 0.03
CA GLY A 485 31.42 45.04 0.69
C GLY A 485 31.52 45.70 2.05
N TYR A 486 31.33 44.95 3.13
CA TYR A 486 32.00 45.13 4.42
C TYR A 486 31.67 43.88 5.29
N LYS A 487 32.61 43.04 5.53
CA LYS A 487 33.58 42.75 6.60
C LYS A 487 33.14 43.27 7.99
N GLY A 488 32.89 42.35 8.97
CA GLY A 488 33.93 41.88 9.86
C GLY A 488 33.61 42.16 11.32
N LYS A 489 33.78 41.22 12.14
CA LYS A 489 34.60 41.00 13.38
C LYS A 489 33.81 40.20 14.40
N ASP A 490 34.24 39.01 14.65
CA ASP A 490 35.14 38.55 15.73
C ASP A 490 34.91 39.16 17.11
N SER A 491 34.58 38.29 18.07
CA SER A 491 35.34 38.05 19.31
C SER A 491 34.53 37.17 20.27
N ARG A 492 34.98 35.93 20.51
CA ARG A 492 35.77 35.47 21.67
C ARG A 492 35.11 35.68 23.06
N ARG A 493 34.82 34.60 23.73
CA ARG A 493 35.39 34.02 24.98
C ARG A 493 34.35 33.23 25.76
N ARG A 494 34.64 31.93 25.94
CA ARG A 494 35.23 31.26 27.13
C ARG A 494 34.47 31.53 28.45
N ASN A 495 33.89 30.58 29.09
CA ASN A 495 34.44 29.61 30.06
C ASN A 495 33.30 28.96 30.87
N ASN A 496 33.30 27.67 30.96
CA ASN A 496 33.72 26.85 32.12
C ASN A 496 32.78 26.77 33.34
N LYS A 497 32.48 25.55 33.68
CA LYS A 497 32.49 24.81 34.94
C LYS A 497 31.14 24.21 35.37
N LYS A 498 31.12 22.91 35.28
CA LYS A 498 31.33 21.89 36.34
C LYS A 498 30.16 21.66 37.32
N LYS A 499 29.75 20.37 37.27
CA LYS A 499 29.41 19.47 38.37
C LYS A 499 28.10 19.69 39.16
N SER A 500 27.19 18.70 39.19
CA SER A 500 27.26 17.71 40.25
C SER A 500 26.26 16.58 40.04
N ASP A 501 26.77 15.37 40.18
CA ASP A 501 26.07 14.11 40.45
C ASP A 501 25.10 14.21 41.63
N LYS A 502 23.93 13.56 41.51
CA LYS A 502 23.34 12.85 42.64
C LYS A 502 22.47 11.69 42.11
N GLY A 503 23.02 10.51 42.29
CA GLY A 503 22.30 9.25 42.13
C GLY A 503 21.28 9.08 43.28
N PHE A 504 20.16 8.45 42.94
CA PHE A 504 19.26 7.85 43.92
C PHE A 504 19.15 6.35 43.67
N THR A 505 19.65 5.64 44.67
CA THR A 505 19.53 4.18 44.79
C THR A 505 18.25 3.90 45.61
N ILE A 506 17.34 3.09 45.11
CA ILE A 506 16.24 2.53 45.88
C ILE A 506 16.58 1.08 46.17
N ARG A 507 16.71 0.77 47.49
CA ARG A 507 16.82 -0.56 48.06
C ARG A 507 15.45 -1.24 48.11
N GLN A 508 15.47 -2.51 47.76
CA GLN A 508 14.41 -3.48 48.03
C GLN A 508 14.15 -3.65 49.54
N LYS A 509 12.91 -3.77 49.87
CA LYS A 509 12.39 -4.66 50.92
C LYS A 509 11.13 -5.33 50.38
#